data_a2568ed045a08e37e0ee89443f6c0dfc
#
_entry.id   a2568ed045a08e37e0ee89443f6c0dfc
#
_cell.length_a   1.000
_cell.length_b   1.000
_cell.length_c   1.000
_cell.angle_alpha   90.00
_cell.angle_beta   90.00
_cell.angle_gamma   90.00
#
_symmetry.space_group_name_H-M   'P 1'
#
loop_
_entity.id
_entity.type
_entity.pdbx_description
1 polymer ?
#
loop_
_entity_poly.entity_id
_entity_poly.type
_entity_poly.pdbx_seq_one_letter_code
_entity_poly.pdbx_strand_id
1 'polypeptide(L)' 'MAKMKQLDEIADKLVPQIMHKIYNTVATELSYSDLNLEGDDMNDAHDYVMTLVINKLINN' A
#
# COMPACT_ATOMS: atom_id res chain seq x y z
N MET A 1 -17.68 -23.04 -10.01
CA MET A 1 -18.78 -22.19 -10.36
C MET A 1 -18.31 -20.93 -11.04
N ALA A 2 -18.96 -20.57 -12.15
CA ALA A 2 -18.50 -19.47 -12.99
C ALA A 2 -18.42 -18.13 -12.25
N LYS A 3 -19.39 -17.85 -11.40
CA LYS A 3 -19.44 -16.58 -10.67
C LYS A 3 -18.26 -16.40 -9.71
N MET A 4 -17.85 -17.48 -9.05
CA MET A 4 -16.73 -17.41 -8.11
C MET A 4 -15.43 -17.06 -8.83
N LYS A 5 -15.22 -17.65 -10.00
CA LYS A 5 -14.02 -17.34 -10.80
C LYS A 5 -14.02 -15.90 -11.26
N GLN A 6 -15.17 -15.39 -11.67
CA GLN A 6 -15.29 -13.99 -12.09
C GLN A 6 -15.00 -13.03 -10.93
N LEU A 7 -15.46 -13.38 -9.74
CA LEU A 7 -15.20 -12.57 -8.55
C LEU A 7 -13.72 -12.58 -8.19
N ASP A 8 -13.05 -13.74 -8.31
CA ASP A 8 -11.61 -13.83 -8.09
C ASP A 8 -10.85 -12.96 -9.08
N GLU A 9 -11.26 -12.96 -10.34
CA GLU A 9 -10.61 -12.15 -11.36
C GLU A 9 -10.76 -10.65 -11.06
N ILE A 10 -11.93 -10.25 -10.57
CA ILE A 10 -12.14 -8.86 -10.15
C ILE A 10 -11.22 -8.50 -8.99
N ALA A 11 -11.11 -9.40 -8.00
CA ALA A 11 -10.23 -9.17 -6.86
C ALA A 11 -8.77 -9.04 -7.30
N ASP A 12 -8.31 -9.94 -8.18
CA ASP A 12 -6.96 -9.90 -8.70
C ASP A 12 -6.68 -8.58 -9.45
N LYS A 13 -7.66 -8.11 -10.17
CA LYS A 13 -7.55 -6.85 -10.91
C LYS A 13 -7.45 -5.65 -9.97
N LEU A 14 -8.13 -5.72 -8.83
CA LEU A 14 -8.16 -4.61 -7.87
C LEU A 14 -6.89 -4.50 -7.02
N VAL A 15 -6.20 -5.63 -6.80
CA VAL A 15 -5.01 -5.63 -5.94
C VAL A 15 -3.98 -4.57 -6.35
N PRO A 16 -3.52 -4.52 -7.62
CA PRO A 16 -2.53 -3.51 -7.99
C PRO A 16 -3.08 -2.09 -7.90
N GLN A 17 -4.37 -1.89 -8.15
CA GLN A 17 -4.97 -0.57 -8.05
C GLN A 17 -5.00 -0.07 -6.61
N ILE A 18 -5.37 -0.96 -5.68
CA ILE A 18 -5.41 -0.63 -4.26
C ILE A 18 -3.99 -0.39 -3.73
N MET A 19 -3.05 -1.25 -4.12
CA MET A 19 -1.65 -1.09 -3.71
C MET A 19 -1.09 0.25 -4.18
N HIS A 20 -1.45 0.67 -5.40
CA HIS A 20 -1.01 1.96 -5.92
C HIS A 20 -1.57 3.12 -5.09
N LYS A 21 -2.81 3.03 -4.67
CA LYS A 21 -3.42 4.05 -3.81
C LYS A 21 -2.75 4.11 -2.43
N ILE A 22 -2.45 2.94 -1.86
CA ILE A 22 -1.75 2.88 -0.58
C ILE A 22 -0.36 3.49 -0.73
N TYR A 23 0.34 3.16 -1.80
CA TYR A 23 1.67 3.71 -2.08
C TYR A 23 1.63 5.24 -2.10
N ASN A 24 0.70 5.81 -2.87
CA ASN A 24 0.60 7.25 -2.99
C ASN A 24 0.22 7.91 -1.67
N THR A 25 -0.68 7.29 -0.91
CA THR A 25 -1.11 7.82 0.38
C THR A 25 0.04 7.83 1.37
N VAL A 26 0.81 6.76 1.44
CA VAL A 26 1.98 6.67 2.32
C VAL A 26 3.01 7.72 1.93
N ALA A 27 3.30 7.86 0.64
CA ALA A 27 4.26 8.85 0.15
C ALA A 27 3.82 10.27 0.55
N THR A 28 2.54 10.57 0.41
CA THR A 28 2.00 11.88 0.76
C THR A 28 2.15 12.16 2.25
N GLU A 29 1.80 11.19 3.10
CA GLU A 29 1.90 11.35 4.54
C GLU A 29 3.35 11.51 4.99
N LEU A 30 4.28 10.77 4.40
CA LEU A 30 5.69 10.91 4.72
C LEU A 30 6.22 12.28 4.30
N SER A 31 5.73 12.81 3.17
CA SER A 31 6.13 14.14 2.71
C SER A 31 5.69 15.24 3.67
N TYR A 32 4.56 15.06 4.35
CA TYR A 32 4.07 16.03 5.32
C TYR A 32 4.62 15.79 6.73
N SER A 33 5.36 14.70 6.95
CA SER A 33 5.92 14.43 8.27
C SER A 33 7.12 15.34 8.55
N ASP A 34 7.43 15.50 9.83
CA ASP A 34 8.57 16.31 10.28
C ASP A 34 9.89 15.54 10.32
N LEU A 35 9.93 14.35 9.69
CA LEU A 35 11.07 13.45 9.78
C LEU A 35 12.25 13.86 8.90
N ASN A 36 12.04 14.75 7.95
CA ASN A 36 13.10 15.24 7.04
C ASN A 36 13.81 14.10 6.29
N LEU A 37 13.03 13.17 5.79
CA LEU A 37 13.56 12.01 5.05
C LEU A 37 13.96 12.42 3.64
N GLU A 38 15.12 11.97 3.19
CA GLU A 38 15.62 12.26 1.85
C GLU A 38 16.23 11.02 1.22
N GLY A 39 16.11 10.92 -0.12
CA GLY A 39 16.76 9.87 -0.89
C GLY A 39 16.40 8.46 -0.44
N ASP A 40 17.43 7.67 -0.16
CA ASP A 40 17.25 6.29 0.24
C ASP A 40 16.50 6.14 1.56
N ASP A 41 16.66 7.09 2.47
CA ASP A 41 15.94 7.07 3.74
C ASP A 41 14.44 7.17 3.51
N MET A 42 14.03 8.02 2.58
CA MET A 42 12.60 8.14 2.23
C MET A 42 12.07 6.83 1.64
N ASN A 43 12.85 6.20 0.75
CA ASN A 43 12.46 4.94 0.14
C ASN A 43 12.32 3.83 1.20
N ASP A 44 13.28 3.74 2.10
CA ASP A 44 13.25 2.73 3.17
C ASP A 44 12.07 2.96 4.10
N ALA A 45 11.82 4.20 4.47
CA ALA A 45 10.68 4.55 5.32
C ALA A 45 9.36 4.22 4.63
N HIS A 46 9.27 4.51 3.34
CA HIS A 46 8.07 4.22 2.56
C HIS A 46 7.76 2.73 2.57
N ASP A 47 8.76 1.90 2.27
CA ASP A 47 8.60 0.45 2.26
C ASP A 47 8.19 -0.08 3.64
N TYR A 48 8.83 0.43 4.68
CA TYR A 48 8.56 0.01 6.05
C TYR A 48 7.12 0.35 6.44
N VAL A 49 6.69 1.59 6.17
CA VAL A 49 5.34 2.02 6.51
C VAL A 49 4.30 1.26 5.72
N MET A 50 4.55 0.99 4.43
CA MET A 50 3.63 0.19 3.63
C MET A 50 3.45 -1.20 4.22
N THR A 51 4.55 -1.84 4.62
CA THR A 51 4.49 -3.15 5.26
C THR A 51 3.67 -3.11 6.54
N LEU A 52 3.89 -2.09 7.37
CA LEU A 52 3.12 -1.91 8.61
C LEU A 52 1.63 -1.72 8.33
N VAL A 53 1.30 -0.88 7.36
CA VAL A 53 -0.11 -0.62 7.02
C VAL A 53 -0.79 -1.90 6.59
N ILE A 54 -0.16 -2.64 5.69
CA ILE A 54 -0.74 -3.90 5.20
C ILE A 54 -0.94 -4.88 6.35
N ASN A 55 0.06 -5.04 7.21
CA ASN A 55 -0.03 -5.95 8.35
C ASN A 55 -1.15 -5.54 9.31
N LYS A 56 -1.28 -4.26 9.57
CA LYS A 56 -2.33 -3.76 10.47
C LYS A 56 -3.72 -3.97 9.88
N LEU A 57 -3.86 -3.82 8.56
CA LEU A 57 -5.13 -4.06 7.89
C LEU A 57 -5.52 -5.54 7.94
N ILE A 58 -4.55 -6.43 7.76
CA ILE A 58 -4.80 -7.87 7.78
C ILE A 58 -5.12 -8.36 9.19
N ASN A 59 -4.42 -7.85 10.18
CA ASN A 59 -4.52 -8.32 11.57
C ASN A 59 -5.52 -7.54 12.43
N ASN A 60 -6.24 -6.64 11.82
CA ASN A 60 -7.17 -5.80 12.56
C ASN A 60 -8.56 -6.42 12.69
#